data_24018ca8665d23bd7602dd6942647aec
#
_entry.id   24018ca8665d23bd7602dd6942647aec
#
_cell.length_a   1.000
_cell.length_b   1.000
_cell.length_c   1.000
_cell.angle_alpha   90.00
_cell.angle_beta   90.00
_cell.angle_gamma   90.00
#
_symmetry.space_group_name_H-M   'P 1'
#
loop_
_entity.id
_entity.type
_entity.pdbx_description
1 polymer ?
#
loop_
_entity_poly.entity_id
_entity_poly.type
_entity_poly.pdbx_seq_one_letter_code
_entity_poly.pdbx_strand_id
1 'polypeptide(L)'
;MRFLLAIISCLLVSPPVWATITQSHGYAQFGNLKYPSSFTHFDWVNPRAPKGGRVHLMASGTFDTLNPYTFKGTSPSATPGFFAYGISEMNEPLMVGSGIYDPSGDEPTSSYGLIAESVEYSDNFSWVVFNLRDEARFHDGKAITAYDVAFSYRVLRKEGHPQFRTNLKGVKRVDILNRHRIRFVFERPDPLLISRLGELPVLPQHYWKGKDFRATTFEPPLGSGPYRIAQVVPGRRLVFERVKNWWGKDLPVNRGKYNFDRVEVEFYRDDIVAFEAFKVGEFDFYIEHQAKNWATAYEFPAVTRGDVIRAEIPHQIPTQTQALFMNSRRAIFNDRRVRQALGLLFDFEWTNRALFYGAYRRSESYYPNSEFAATGLPEGGEWLALSAYRDRLPAELFSEPIEFPRTAGHGIPRKTLRQALELLRDAGWKLTESGLRNKGGEALRFEILLVNPRLERILQPYAQNLARVGIEANLRTVDASQYKQRLDHYDYDMILTTLAQSLSPGQEQWLYFHSSQVNVKGGRNYAGVANPVIDDLLSQLLAVKSRDEQIAVTRAIDRILLWNHYTIPNWYIGHHRLAYRNRFAYKTTPPYTLGLRAWWLKGLEKAQ
;
A
#
# COMPACT_ATOMS: atom_id res chain seq x y z
N MET A 1 -64.78 51.71 12.83
CA MET A 1 -64.65 50.28 12.42
C MET A 1 -63.17 50.01 12.19
N ARG A 2 -62.50 49.41 13.20
CA ARG A 2 -61.06 49.06 13.13
C ARG A 2 -61.02 47.51 12.99
N PHE A 3 -60.46 47.05 11.83
CA PHE A 3 -60.20 45.61 11.64
C PHE A 3 -58.82 45.31 12.21
N LEU A 4 -58.80 44.39 13.22
CA LEU A 4 -57.57 43.74 13.68
C LEU A 4 -57.27 42.55 12.75
N LEU A 5 -56.13 42.57 12.06
CA LEU A 5 -55.58 41.38 11.43
C LEU A 5 -54.74 40.61 12.46
N ALA A 6 -55.16 39.42 12.82
CA ALA A 6 -54.38 38.47 13.61
C ALA A 6 -53.48 37.69 12.66
N ILE A 7 -52.14 37.86 12.77
CA ILE A 7 -51.13 37.05 12.10
C ILE A 7 -50.90 35.78 12.92
N ILE A 8 -51.39 34.65 12.43
CA ILE A 8 -51.09 33.32 12.98
C ILE A 8 -49.71 32.91 12.43
N SER A 9 -48.66 32.97 13.30
CA SER A 9 -47.33 32.42 13.01
C SER A 9 -47.38 30.92 13.20
N CYS A 10 -47.47 30.16 12.10
CA CYS A 10 -47.23 28.69 12.12
C CYS A 10 -45.74 28.43 12.35
N LEU A 11 -45.36 28.09 13.57
CA LEU A 11 -44.07 27.47 13.87
C LEU A 11 -44.04 26.08 13.24
N LEU A 12 -43.35 25.96 12.09
CA LEU A 12 -42.98 24.67 11.51
C LEU A 12 -41.95 24.01 12.46
N VAL A 13 -42.43 23.17 13.35
CA VAL A 13 -41.58 22.27 14.13
C VAL A 13 -41.12 21.18 13.16
N SER A 14 -39.92 21.30 12.62
CA SER A 14 -39.27 20.23 11.87
C SER A 14 -39.16 19.00 12.80
N PRO A 15 -39.60 17.79 12.38
CA PRO A 15 -39.43 16.61 13.19
C PRO A 15 -37.93 16.37 13.43
N PRO A 16 -37.54 15.87 14.62
CA PRO A 16 -36.15 15.52 14.86
C PRO A 16 -35.76 14.43 13.85
N VAL A 17 -34.77 14.70 13.03
CA VAL A 17 -34.11 13.71 12.18
C VAL A 17 -33.39 12.76 13.13
N TRP A 18 -34.01 11.64 13.44
CA TRP A 18 -33.36 10.54 14.15
C TRP A 18 -32.24 10.05 13.24
N ALA A 19 -30.98 10.21 13.66
CA ALA A 19 -29.87 9.63 12.95
C ALA A 19 -30.10 8.12 12.85
N THR A 20 -30.24 7.60 11.64
CA THR A 20 -30.42 6.16 11.41
C THR A 20 -29.15 5.46 11.87
N ILE A 21 -29.29 4.34 12.56
CA ILE A 21 -28.19 3.51 13.05
C ILE A 21 -28.10 2.30 12.14
N THR A 22 -26.96 2.11 11.52
CA THR A 22 -26.67 0.90 10.75
C THR A 22 -25.99 -0.11 11.65
N GLN A 23 -26.55 -1.34 11.72
CA GLN A 23 -25.91 -2.49 12.36
C GLN A 23 -25.59 -3.55 11.30
N SER A 24 -24.34 -4.05 11.32
CA SER A 24 -23.87 -5.00 10.31
C SER A 24 -22.84 -5.98 10.89
N HIS A 25 -22.68 -7.14 10.25
CA HIS A 25 -21.63 -8.13 10.52
C HIS A 25 -20.24 -7.71 9.97
N GLY A 26 -20.18 -6.59 9.28
CA GLY A 26 -18.96 -6.03 8.71
C GLY A 26 -19.15 -4.55 8.37
N TYR A 27 -18.13 -3.95 7.83
CA TYR A 27 -18.12 -2.56 7.41
C TYR A 27 -17.54 -2.45 6.00
N ALA A 28 -18.26 -1.82 5.09
CA ALA A 28 -17.77 -1.40 3.79
C ALA A 28 -17.61 0.12 3.79
N GLN A 29 -16.43 0.62 3.42
CA GLN A 29 -16.22 2.05 3.29
C GLN A 29 -17.14 2.64 2.21
N PHE A 30 -17.38 1.88 1.15
CA PHE A 30 -18.25 2.24 0.03
C PHE A 30 -19.17 1.08 -0.31
N GLY A 31 -20.43 1.39 -0.61
CA GLY A 31 -21.41 0.41 -1.07
C GLY A 31 -21.79 -0.65 -0.03
N ASN A 32 -22.02 -1.85 -0.50
CA ASN A 32 -22.43 -2.99 0.30
C ASN A 32 -21.28 -4.01 0.45
N LEU A 33 -21.34 -4.79 1.53
CA LEU A 33 -20.47 -5.94 1.70
C LEU A 33 -20.74 -6.99 0.62
N LYS A 34 -19.69 -7.57 0.04
CA LYS A 34 -19.79 -8.67 -0.93
C LYS A 34 -20.40 -9.92 -0.30
N TYR A 35 -19.96 -10.24 0.92
CA TYR A 35 -20.43 -11.43 1.63
C TYR A 35 -21.61 -11.08 2.55
N PRO A 36 -22.77 -11.76 2.40
CA PRO A 36 -23.93 -11.54 3.28
C PRO A 36 -23.64 -12.03 4.71
N SER A 37 -24.48 -11.65 5.67
CA SER A 37 -24.32 -12.07 7.07
C SER A 37 -24.38 -13.59 7.28
N SER A 38 -24.96 -14.32 6.34
CA SER A 38 -25.04 -15.77 6.34
C SER A 38 -23.88 -16.49 5.64
N PHE A 39 -22.84 -15.75 5.19
CA PHE A 39 -21.71 -16.39 4.51
C PHE A 39 -20.98 -17.37 5.44
N THR A 40 -20.43 -18.42 4.88
CA THR A 40 -19.80 -19.51 5.63
C THR A 40 -18.28 -19.54 5.49
N HIS A 41 -17.75 -18.92 4.45
CA HIS A 41 -16.32 -18.79 4.16
C HIS A 41 -16.12 -17.83 2.98
N PHE A 42 -14.93 -17.30 2.80
CA PHE A 42 -14.58 -16.53 1.60
C PHE A 42 -14.51 -17.41 0.35
N ASP A 43 -14.88 -16.90 -0.82
CA ASP A 43 -14.96 -17.66 -2.08
C ASP A 43 -13.62 -18.27 -2.51
N TRP A 44 -12.51 -17.62 -2.19
CA TRP A 44 -11.17 -18.02 -2.59
C TRP A 44 -10.52 -19.10 -1.71
N VAL A 45 -11.11 -19.46 -0.57
CA VAL A 45 -10.60 -20.52 0.31
C VAL A 45 -11.24 -21.89 0.00
N ASN A 46 -10.56 -22.97 0.35
CA ASN A 46 -11.16 -24.29 0.46
C ASN A 46 -11.62 -24.51 1.92
N PRO A 47 -12.92 -24.48 2.22
CA PRO A 47 -13.40 -24.63 3.59
C PRO A 47 -13.10 -26.01 4.20
N ARG A 48 -12.79 -27.01 3.35
CA ARG A 48 -12.40 -28.37 3.74
C ARG A 48 -10.89 -28.61 3.59
N ALA A 49 -10.07 -27.54 3.53
CA ALA A 49 -8.63 -27.68 3.48
C ALA A 49 -8.12 -28.49 4.68
N PRO A 50 -7.35 -29.58 4.47
CA PRO A 50 -6.86 -30.40 5.56
C PRO A 50 -5.92 -29.60 6.45
N LYS A 51 -6.02 -29.86 7.76
CA LYS A 51 -5.14 -29.26 8.76
C LYS A 51 -4.00 -30.22 9.07
N GLY A 52 -2.77 -29.73 9.14
CA GLY A 52 -1.65 -30.55 9.55
C GLY A 52 -0.32 -30.19 8.92
N GLY A 53 0.73 -30.83 9.41
CA GLY A 53 2.07 -30.72 8.90
C GLY A 53 2.76 -29.39 9.19
N ARG A 54 3.87 -29.18 8.48
CA ARG A 54 4.73 -28.02 8.71
C ARG A 54 5.06 -27.28 7.40
N VAL A 55 5.30 -25.99 7.51
CA VAL A 55 5.83 -25.13 6.46
C VAL A 55 7.06 -24.40 6.97
N HIS A 56 8.10 -24.36 6.15
CA HIS A 56 9.32 -23.60 6.38
C HIS A 56 9.31 -22.36 5.51
N LEU A 57 9.49 -21.22 6.11
CA LEU A 57 9.46 -19.91 5.48
C LEU A 57 10.79 -19.19 5.69
N MET A 58 11.04 -18.18 4.90
CA MET A 58 12.16 -17.29 5.08
C MET A 58 11.69 -15.85 5.29
N ALA A 59 12.50 -15.07 5.98
CA ALA A 59 12.38 -13.62 6.06
C ALA A 59 13.76 -12.99 5.86
N SER A 60 13.81 -11.84 5.15
CA SER A 60 15.08 -11.12 4.93
C SER A 60 15.39 -10.23 6.13
N GLY A 61 16.61 -10.32 6.68
CA GLY A 61 17.07 -9.50 7.79
C GLY A 61 17.25 -10.26 9.11
N THR A 62 16.86 -9.65 10.21
CA THR A 62 16.98 -10.16 11.57
C THR A 62 15.95 -9.50 12.49
N PHE A 63 15.85 -9.94 13.73
CA PHE A 63 15.03 -9.30 14.76
C PHE A 63 15.76 -9.29 16.11
N ASP A 64 15.46 -8.29 16.93
CA ASP A 64 16.01 -8.13 18.28
C ASP A 64 14.92 -7.87 19.34
N THR A 65 13.66 -7.94 18.94
CA THR A 65 12.50 -7.87 19.83
C THR A 65 11.32 -8.66 19.26
N LEU A 66 10.48 -9.21 20.15
CA LEU A 66 9.18 -9.81 19.78
C LEU A 66 8.00 -8.85 19.97
N ASN A 67 8.24 -7.63 20.41
CA ASN A 67 7.20 -6.62 20.53
C ASN A 67 6.99 -5.90 19.18
N PRO A 68 5.89 -6.15 18.44
CA PRO A 68 5.67 -5.56 17.12
C PRO A 68 5.06 -4.15 17.19
N TYR A 69 4.72 -3.67 18.38
CA TYR A 69 3.92 -2.46 18.57
C TYR A 69 4.73 -1.20 18.84
N THR A 70 6.04 -1.33 19.07
CA THR A 70 6.92 -0.19 19.34
C THR A 70 7.93 -0.01 18.21
N PHE A 71 8.63 1.14 18.21
CA PHE A 71 9.73 1.38 17.26
C PHE A 71 11.11 1.13 17.85
N LYS A 72 11.19 0.65 19.11
CA LYS A 72 12.45 0.21 19.71
C LYS A 72 12.78 -1.21 19.25
N GLY A 73 13.93 -1.35 18.65
CA GLY A 73 14.38 -2.62 18.07
C GLY A 73 13.70 -2.93 16.73
N THR A 74 14.08 -4.07 16.17
CA THR A 74 13.54 -4.64 14.93
C THR A 74 12.65 -5.81 15.26
N SER A 75 11.35 -5.65 15.10
CA SER A 75 10.37 -6.73 15.26
C SER A 75 10.40 -7.68 14.05
N PRO A 76 10.11 -8.97 14.21
CA PRO A 76 9.94 -9.89 13.08
C PRO A 76 8.95 -9.39 12.05
N SER A 77 7.87 -8.73 12.47
CA SER A 77 6.86 -8.19 11.57
C SER A 77 7.33 -7.00 10.73
N ALA A 78 8.43 -6.36 11.08
CA ALA A 78 9.05 -5.31 10.25
C ALA A 78 9.98 -5.87 9.16
N THR A 79 10.20 -7.19 9.13
CA THR A 79 11.16 -7.84 8.26
C THR A 79 10.50 -8.25 6.94
N PRO A 80 11.08 -7.91 5.76
CA PRO A 80 10.53 -8.32 4.48
C PRO A 80 10.31 -9.84 4.40
N GLY A 81 9.19 -10.25 3.83
CA GLY A 81 8.80 -11.65 3.70
C GLY A 81 7.94 -12.18 4.85
N PHE A 82 8.07 -11.65 6.07
CA PHE A 82 7.31 -12.14 7.21
C PHE A 82 5.79 -11.89 7.06
N PHE A 83 5.39 -10.71 6.64
CA PHE A 83 3.98 -10.37 6.42
C PHE A 83 3.31 -11.12 5.25
N ALA A 84 4.08 -11.50 4.24
CA ALA A 84 3.53 -12.24 3.10
C ALA A 84 2.86 -13.55 3.51
N TYR A 85 3.22 -14.09 4.67
CA TYR A 85 2.76 -15.38 5.18
C TYR A 85 1.64 -15.29 6.21
N GLY A 86 1.25 -14.06 6.62
CA GLY A 86 0.09 -13.86 7.46
C GLY A 86 0.20 -14.36 8.91
N ILE A 87 1.41 -14.47 9.44
CA ILE A 87 1.67 -14.96 10.79
C ILE A 87 2.06 -13.86 11.77
N SER A 88 2.12 -12.63 11.33
CA SER A 88 2.54 -11.50 12.15
C SER A 88 1.54 -11.09 13.23
N GLU A 89 0.32 -11.60 13.15
CA GLU A 89 -0.77 -11.19 14.03
C GLU A 89 -0.94 -12.18 15.16
N MET A 90 -0.22 -11.96 16.25
CA MET A 90 -0.45 -12.74 17.46
C MET A 90 -1.65 -12.24 18.24
N ASN A 91 -1.98 -10.97 18.14
CA ASN A 91 -3.17 -10.38 18.73
C ASN A 91 -4.14 -9.99 17.60
N GLU A 92 -5.30 -10.61 17.62
CA GLU A 92 -6.30 -10.39 16.59
C GLU A 92 -6.94 -9.01 16.69
N PRO A 93 -7.33 -8.42 15.54
CA PRO A 93 -8.07 -7.17 15.51
C PRO A 93 -9.56 -7.38 15.76
N LEU A 94 -10.30 -6.28 15.89
CA LEU A 94 -11.75 -6.31 16.01
C LEU A 94 -12.42 -6.87 14.73
N MET A 95 -11.88 -6.54 13.56
CA MET A 95 -12.38 -6.93 12.25
C MET A 95 -11.23 -7.35 11.31
N VAL A 96 -11.52 -8.19 10.33
CA VAL A 96 -10.58 -8.69 9.30
C VAL A 96 -10.96 -8.09 7.95
N GLY A 97 -9.98 -7.61 7.19
CA GLY A 97 -10.20 -7.52 5.76
C GLY A 97 -9.84 -6.25 5.04
N SER A 98 -9.83 -5.06 5.59
CA SER A 98 -9.59 -3.83 4.80
C SER A 98 -8.23 -3.18 4.99
N GLY A 99 -7.38 -3.75 5.83
CA GLY A 99 -6.07 -3.20 6.15
C GLY A 99 -5.01 -3.45 5.10
N ILE A 100 -3.95 -2.67 5.18
CA ILE A 100 -2.75 -2.83 4.34
C ILE A 100 -2.18 -4.26 4.46
N TYR A 101 -2.40 -4.93 5.59
CA TYR A 101 -1.76 -6.20 5.93
C TYR A 101 -2.63 -7.45 5.70
N ASP A 102 -3.95 -7.30 5.66
CA ASP A 102 -4.85 -8.43 5.39
C ASP A 102 -6.20 -7.97 4.83
N PRO A 103 -6.25 -7.58 3.57
CA PRO A 103 -7.54 -7.42 2.91
C PRO A 103 -8.29 -8.75 2.92
N SER A 104 -9.63 -8.72 2.90
CA SER A 104 -10.46 -9.94 2.74
C SER A 104 -10.00 -10.83 1.59
N GLY A 105 -9.09 -10.29 0.78
CA GLY A 105 -8.44 -10.94 -0.33
C GLY A 105 -9.09 -10.60 -1.67
N ASP A 106 -10.39 -10.37 -1.68
CA ASP A 106 -11.18 -10.13 -2.89
C ASP A 106 -12.11 -8.91 -2.82
N GLU A 107 -11.98 -8.10 -1.75
CA GLU A 107 -12.63 -6.80 -1.60
C GLU A 107 -11.63 -5.74 -1.14
N PRO A 108 -11.57 -4.58 -1.80
CA PRO A 108 -10.52 -3.59 -1.50
C PRO A 108 -10.81 -2.69 -0.29
N THR A 109 -12.08 -2.57 0.14
CA THR A 109 -12.52 -1.55 1.11
C THR A 109 -13.47 -2.07 2.18
N SER A 110 -13.58 -3.38 2.33
CA SER A 110 -14.51 -4.03 3.25
C SER A 110 -13.79 -4.80 4.35
N SER A 111 -14.38 -4.84 5.54
CA SER A 111 -13.92 -5.64 6.67
C SER A 111 -15.08 -6.38 7.34
N TYR A 112 -14.78 -7.55 7.88
CA TYR A 112 -15.76 -8.47 8.49
C TYR A 112 -15.42 -8.73 9.94
N GLY A 113 -16.42 -8.93 10.76
CA GLY A 113 -16.26 -9.13 12.19
C GLY A 113 -15.38 -10.33 12.54
N LEU A 114 -14.40 -10.12 13.44
CA LEU A 114 -13.54 -11.14 14.02
C LEU A 114 -13.74 -11.17 15.54
N ILE A 115 -12.99 -10.41 16.33
CA ILE A 115 -13.31 -10.24 17.78
C ILE A 115 -14.64 -9.54 17.94
N ALA A 116 -14.96 -8.54 17.10
CA ALA A 116 -16.30 -8.00 17.02
C ALA A 116 -17.20 -8.96 16.23
N GLU A 117 -18.37 -9.26 16.76
CA GLU A 117 -19.43 -10.00 16.06
C GLU A 117 -20.15 -9.10 15.06
N SER A 118 -20.40 -7.86 15.47
CA SER A 118 -21.04 -6.84 14.65
C SER A 118 -20.54 -5.45 14.98
N VAL A 119 -20.82 -4.53 14.08
CA VAL A 119 -20.52 -3.11 14.20
C VAL A 119 -21.79 -2.28 14.04
N GLU A 120 -21.96 -1.25 14.88
CA GLU A 120 -23.03 -0.26 14.77
C GLU A 120 -22.38 1.11 14.51
N TYR A 121 -22.94 1.88 13.60
CA TYR A 121 -22.45 3.23 13.31
C TYR A 121 -23.57 4.17 12.88
N SER A 122 -23.35 5.47 13.07
CA SER A 122 -24.27 6.50 12.62
C SER A 122 -24.13 6.76 11.13
N ASP A 123 -25.21 7.06 10.44
CA ASP A 123 -25.19 7.39 9.00
C ASP A 123 -24.28 8.57 8.65
N ASN A 124 -24.02 9.46 9.61
CA ASN A 124 -23.08 10.56 9.46
C ASN A 124 -21.66 10.22 9.90
N PHE A 125 -21.36 8.95 10.22
CA PHE A 125 -20.03 8.49 10.64
C PHE A 125 -19.40 9.27 11.79
N SER A 126 -20.19 9.70 12.77
CA SER A 126 -19.73 10.45 13.95
C SER A 126 -19.33 9.56 15.12
N TRP A 127 -19.71 8.31 15.10
CA TRP A 127 -19.36 7.29 16.09
C TRP A 127 -19.48 5.88 15.54
N VAL A 128 -18.82 4.93 16.22
CA VAL A 128 -18.93 3.48 15.98
C VAL A 128 -19.00 2.73 17.30
N VAL A 129 -19.80 1.66 17.34
CA VAL A 129 -19.84 0.67 18.43
C VAL A 129 -19.40 -0.67 17.88
N PHE A 130 -18.50 -1.34 18.57
CA PHE A 130 -18.15 -2.73 18.31
C PHE A 130 -18.80 -3.62 19.37
N ASN A 131 -19.55 -4.61 18.93
CA ASN A 131 -20.15 -5.64 19.76
C ASN A 131 -19.23 -6.86 19.73
N LEU A 132 -18.63 -7.20 20.85
CA LEU A 132 -17.60 -8.25 20.94
C LEU A 132 -18.24 -9.62 21.15
N ARG A 133 -17.62 -10.65 20.58
CA ARG A 133 -18.02 -12.05 20.77
C ARG A 133 -17.76 -12.52 22.18
N ASP A 134 -18.72 -13.22 22.76
CA ASP A 134 -18.61 -13.80 24.10
C ASP A 134 -17.56 -14.93 24.16
N GLU A 135 -17.34 -15.64 23.04
CA GLU A 135 -16.36 -16.72 22.92
C GLU A 135 -14.93 -16.27 22.69
N ALA A 136 -14.67 -14.99 22.37
CA ALA A 136 -13.33 -14.48 22.11
C ALA A 136 -12.42 -14.59 23.35
N ARG A 137 -11.26 -15.23 23.19
CA ARG A 137 -10.31 -15.55 24.29
C ARG A 137 -8.87 -15.29 23.90
N PHE A 138 -8.07 -14.91 24.87
CA PHE A 138 -6.61 -15.00 24.79
C PHE A 138 -6.14 -16.45 24.98
N HIS A 139 -4.86 -16.72 24.65
CA HIS A 139 -4.30 -18.08 24.74
C HIS A 139 -4.25 -18.63 26.17
N ASP A 140 -4.34 -17.80 27.19
CA ASP A 140 -4.47 -18.21 28.61
C ASP A 140 -5.91 -18.52 29.02
N GLY A 141 -6.86 -18.47 28.08
CA GLY A 141 -8.28 -18.76 28.30
C GLY A 141 -9.10 -17.60 28.84
N LYS A 142 -8.50 -16.45 29.18
CA LYS A 142 -9.25 -15.28 29.63
C LYS A 142 -10.05 -14.64 28.50
N ALA A 143 -11.27 -14.20 28.80
CA ALA A 143 -12.14 -13.53 27.85
C ALA A 143 -11.56 -12.21 27.37
N ILE A 144 -11.71 -11.93 26.09
CA ILE A 144 -11.46 -10.62 25.50
C ILE A 144 -12.65 -9.73 25.81
N THR A 145 -12.41 -8.52 26.29
CA THR A 145 -13.45 -7.60 26.74
C THR A 145 -13.26 -6.19 26.19
N ALA A 146 -14.30 -5.35 26.32
CA ALA A 146 -14.24 -3.94 25.98
C ALA A 146 -13.15 -3.17 26.77
N TYR A 147 -12.75 -3.68 27.95
CA TYR A 147 -11.64 -3.12 28.73
C TYR A 147 -10.29 -3.35 28.05
N ASP A 148 -10.08 -4.52 27.42
CA ASP A 148 -8.88 -4.83 26.65
C ASP A 148 -8.80 -3.99 25.37
N VAL A 149 -9.93 -3.78 24.69
CA VAL A 149 -10.01 -2.89 23.53
C VAL A 149 -9.68 -1.44 23.91
N ALA A 150 -10.28 -0.92 24.98
CA ALA A 150 -9.99 0.42 25.48
C ALA A 150 -8.54 0.59 25.95
N PHE A 151 -7.97 -0.45 26.57
CA PHE A 151 -6.54 -0.51 26.92
C PHE A 151 -5.68 -0.45 25.67
N SER A 152 -5.94 -1.29 24.67
CA SER A 152 -5.19 -1.36 23.40
C SER A 152 -5.17 0.00 22.71
N TYR A 153 -6.34 0.63 22.57
CA TYR A 153 -6.44 1.97 22.00
C TYR A 153 -5.54 2.98 22.73
N ARG A 154 -5.62 3.01 24.07
CA ARG A 154 -4.84 3.96 24.88
C ARG A 154 -3.33 3.71 24.79
N VAL A 155 -2.89 2.45 24.95
CA VAL A 155 -1.46 2.12 25.00
C VAL A 155 -0.81 2.29 23.62
N LEU A 156 -1.46 1.83 22.55
CA LEU A 156 -0.94 1.96 21.18
C LEU A 156 -0.85 3.44 20.76
N ARG A 157 -1.85 4.25 21.10
CA ARG A 157 -1.83 5.69 20.80
C ARG A 157 -0.76 6.44 21.59
N LYS A 158 -0.52 6.06 22.85
CA LYS A 158 0.40 6.78 23.75
C LYS A 158 1.84 6.27 23.63
N GLU A 159 2.03 4.97 23.57
CA GLU A 159 3.31 4.28 23.72
C GLU A 159 3.73 3.46 22.52
N GLY A 160 2.80 3.18 21.60
CA GLY A 160 3.04 2.44 20.38
C GLY A 160 3.82 3.22 19.31
N HIS A 161 4.09 2.53 18.21
CA HIS A 161 4.72 3.13 17.03
C HIS A 161 3.95 4.41 16.59
N PRO A 162 4.62 5.48 16.17
CA PRO A 162 3.98 6.74 15.78
C PRO A 162 2.83 6.60 14.77
N GLN A 163 2.87 5.57 13.93
CA GLN A 163 1.81 5.24 12.98
C GLN A 163 0.45 5.00 13.66
N PHE A 164 0.42 4.33 14.83
CA PHE A 164 -0.83 4.16 15.59
C PHE A 164 -1.42 5.49 16.03
N ARG A 165 -0.58 6.45 16.45
CA ARG A 165 -1.03 7.80 16.81
C ARG A 165 -1.68 8.51 15.63
N THR A 166 -1.11 8.36 14.44
CA THR A 166 -1.64 8.94 13.21
C THR A 166 -2.94 8.26 12.79
N ASN A 167 -2.96 6.93 12.75
CA ASN A 167 -4.11 6.15 12.30
C ASN A 167 -5.33 6.27 13.23
N LEU A 168 -5.09 6.46 14.53
CA LEU A 168 -6.14 6.58 15.56
C LEU A 168 -6.46 8.03 15.93
N LYS A 169 -5.94 9.02 15.17
CA LYS A 169 -6.30 10.43 15.34
C LYS A 169 -7.76 10.64 14.96
N GLY A 170 -8.44 11.56 15.67
CA GLY A 170 -9.85 11.88 15.38
C GLY A 170 -10.84 11.23 16.36
N VAL A 171 -10.40 10.32 17.23
CA VAL A 171 -11.25 9.81 18.32
C VAL A 171 -11.31 10.85 19.44
N LYS A 172 -12.51 11.36 19.71
CA LYS A 172 -12.83 12.32 20.78
C LYS A 172 -12.97 11.65 22.14
N ARG A 173 -13.68 10.50 22.17
CA ARG A 173 -14.02 9.78 23.41
C ARG A 173 -14.19 8.30 23.14
N VAL A 174 -13.85 7.47 24.14
CA VAL A 174 -14.06 6.02 24.17
C VAL A 174 -14.94 5.68 25.36
N ASP A 175 -16.11 5.07 25.12
CA ASP A 175 -17.09 4.70 26.13
C ASP A 175 -17.19 3.16 26.19
N ILE A 176 -16.93 2.58 27.34
CA ILE A 176 -17.24 1.18 27.62
C ILE A 176 -18.73 1.11 28.01
N LEU A 177 -19.56 0.61 27.13
CA LEU A 177 -21.01 0.51 27.37
C LEU A 177 -21.34 -0.67 28.29
N ASN A 178 -20.65 -1.79 28.08
CA ASN A 178 -20.67 -2.96 28.96
C ASN A 178 -19.43 -3.82 28.66
N ARG A 179 -19.37 -5.03 29.24
CA ARG A 179 -18.23 -5.95 29.09
C ARG A 179 -17.88 -6.30 27.64
N HIS A 180 -18.89 -6.36 26.74
CA HIS A 180 -18.74 -6.78 25.35
C HIS A 180 -19.16 -5.69 24.34
N ARG A 181 -19.36 -4.43 24.80
CA ARG A 181 -19.73 -3.33 23.90
C ARG A 181 -18.88 -2.10 24.19
N ILE A 182 -18.24 -1.56 23.16
CA ILE A 182 -17.39 -0.37 23.24
C ILE A 182 -17.75 0.61 22.13
N ARG A 183 -17.87 1.90 22.48
CA ARG A 183 -18.17 2.98 21.56
C ARG A 183 -16.99 3.93 21.43
N PHE A 184 -16.66 4.28 20.17
CA PHE A 184 -15.74 5.35 19.84
C PHE A 184 -16.53 6.50 19.24
N VAL A 185 -16.42 7.68 19.81
CA VAL A 185 -17.03 8.94 19.33
C VAL A 185 -15.94 9.75 18.65
N PHE A 186 -16.22 10.31 17.48
CA PHE A 186 -15.26 11.01 16.67
C PHE A 186 -15.30 12.53 16.88
N GLU A 187 -14.19 13.22 16.63
CA GLU A 187 -14.12 14.69 16.67
C GLU A 187 -14.92 15.32 15.52
N ARG A 188 -14.97 14.63 14.38
CA ARG A 188 -15.72 14.95 13.18
C ARG A 188 -16.11 13.65 12.46
N PRO A 189 -17.12 13.66 11.58
CA PRO A 189 -17.45 12.51 10.75
C PRO A 189 -16.23 11.97 10.01
N ASP A 190 -15.94 10.66 10.15
CA ASP A 190 -14.80 10.02 9.52
C ASP A 190 -15.09 8.52 9.25
N PRO A 191 -15.54 8.16 8.04
CA PRO A 191 -15.80 6.77 7.67
C PRO A 191 -14.54 5.90 7.68
N LEU A 192 -13.36 6.46 7.35
CA LEU A 192 -12.10 5.72 7.37
C LEU A 192 -11.66 5.33 8.78
N LEU A 193 -12.04 6.11 9.78
CA LEU A 193 -11.70 5.82 11.17
C LEU A 193 -12.39 4.56 11.69
N ILE A 194 -13.56 4.21 11.15
CA ILE A 194 -14.24 2.95 11.46
C ILE A 194 -13.37 1.75 11.03
N SER A 195 -12.88 1.74 9.79
CA SER A 195 -11.98 0.70 9.30
C SER A 195 -10.70 0.62 10.12
N ARG A 196 -10.06 1.77 10.40
CA ARG A 196 -8.81 1.83 11.19
C ARG A 196 -8.98 1.33 12.63
N LEU A 197 -10.13 1.58 13.24
CA LEU A 197 -10.47 1.03 14.55
C LEU A 197 -10.78 -0.47 14.47
N GLY A 198 -11.39 -0.92 13.37
CA GLY A 198 -11.61 -2.33 13.08
C GLY A 198 -10.30 -3.14 13.03
N GLU A 199 -9.23 -2.54 12.52
CA GLU A 199 -7.89 -3.14 12.44
C GLU A 199 -7.07 -3.06 13.75
N LEU A 200 -7.63 -2.47 14.81
CA LEU A 200 -6.94 -2.32 16.08
C LEU A 200 -6.65 -3.69 16.69
N PRO A 201 -5.37 -4.08 16.87
CA PRO A 201 -5.03 -5.32 17.56
C PRO A 201 -5.46 -5.24 19.03
N VAL A 202 -6.14 -6.26 19.52
CA VAL A 202 -6.64 -6.28 20.89
C VAL A 202 -5.63 -6.97 21.81
N LEU A 203 -5.04 -6.18 22.70
CA LEU A 203 -3.97 -6.58 23.59
C LEU A 203 -4.51 -6.98 24.97
N PRO A 204 -3.99 -8.05 25.61
CA PRO A 204 -4.43 -8.47 26.93
C PRO A 204 -3.96 -7.49 28.01
N GLN A 205 -4.88 -6.67 28.54
CA GLN A 205 -4.59 -5.68 29.58
C GLN A 205 -3.88 -6.33 30.79
N HIS A 206 -4.31 -7.51 31.20
CA HIS A 206 -3.75 -8.20 32.36
C HIS A 206 -2.29 -8.69 32.16
N TYR A 207 -1.91 -9.03 30.92
CA TYR A 207 -0.53 -9.41 30.60
C TYR A 207 0.42 -8.21 30.63
N TRP A 208 -0.04 -7.06 30.13
CA TRP A 208 0.75 -5.85 30.07
C TRP A 208 0.80 -5.07 31.39
N LYS A 209 -0.03 -5.43 32.37
CA LYS A 209 -0.04 -4.78 33.68
C LYS A 209 1.30 -4.94 34.38
N GLY A 210 1.97 -3.81 34.67
CA GLY A 210 3.29 -3.79 35.33
C GLY A 210 4.48 -4.05 34.41
N LYS A 211 4.28 -4.25 33.09
CA LYS A 211 5.35 -4.35 32.08
C LYS A 211 5.59 -2.99 31.42
N ASP A 212 6.86 -2.70 31.09
CA ASP A 212 7.16 -1.56 30.20
C ASP A 212 6.78 -1.93 28.76
N PHE A 213 5.73 -1.28 28.26
CA PHE A 213 5.22 -1.53 26.90
C PHE A 213 6.24 -1.23 25.79
N ARG A 214 7.22 -0.35 26.06
CA ARG A 214 8.25 0.05 25.10
C ARG A 214 9.52 -0.80 25.17
N ALA A 215 9.61 -1.71 26.10
CA ALA A 215 10.80 -2.56 26.26
C ALA A 215 10.93 -3.53 25.08
N THR A 216 12.17 -3.72 24.63
CA THR A 216 12.51 -4.85 23.76
C THR A 216 12.50 -6.14 24.57
N THR A 217 12.00 -7.21 23.98
CA THR A 217 11.88 -8.50 24.66
C THR A 217 11.94 -9.67 23.69
N PHE A 218 12.47 -10.80 24.13
CA PHE A 218 12.33 -12.08 23.46
C PHE A 218 11.30 -13.00 24.15
N GLU A 219 10.61 -12.50 25.18
CA GLU A 219 9.46 -13.21 25.77
C GLU A 219 8.31 -13.21 24.74
N PRO A 220 7.79 -14.39 24.35
CA PRO A 220 6.63 -14.49 23.49
C PRO A 220 5.43 -13.76 24.09
N PRO A 221 4.85 -12.78 23.41
CA PRO A 221 3.68 -12.08 23.94
C PRO A 221 2.46 -13.01 23.99
N LEU A 222 1.59 -12.76 24.97
CA LEU A 222 0.30 -13.44 25.07
C LEU A 222 -0.59 -12.99 23.92
N GLY A 223 -0.99 -13.92 23.06
CA GLY A 223 -1.80 -13.70 21.89
C GLY A 223 -3.25 -14.17 22.03
N SER A 224 -4.02 -13.99 20.95
CA SER A 224 -5.40 -14.46 20.80
C SER A 224 -5.63 -15.18 19.45
N GLY A 225 -4.63 -15.18 18.59
CA GLY A 225 -4.71 -15.62 17.19
C GLY A 225 -4.54 -17.14 17.00
N PRO A 226 -4.55 -17.60 15.73
CA PRO A 226 -4.50 -19.01 15.37
C PRO A 226 -3.17 -19.70 15.69
N TYR A 227 -2.11 -18.90 15.87
CA TYR A 227 -0.77 -19.40 16.18
C TYR A 227 -0.21 -18.74 17.45
N ARG A 228 0.66 -19.48 18.14
CA ARG A 228 1.49 -18.96 19.23
C ARG A 228 2.96 -19.22 18.93
N ILE A 229 3.85 -18.39 19.44
CA ILE A 229 5.28 -18.63 19.34
C ILE A 229 5.64 -19.76 20.31
N ALA A 230 6.20 -20.85 19.76
CA ALA A 230 6.64 -22.03 20.50
C ALA A 230 8.15 -22.05 20.76
N GLN A 231 8.94 -21.47 19.83
CA GLN A 231 10.39 -21.41 19.98
C GLN A 231 10.93 -20.10 19.38
N VAL A 232 11.91 -19.53 20.06
CA VAL A 232 12.64 -18.33 19.66
C VAL A 232 14.12 -18.64 19.63
N VAL A 233 14.77 -18.41 18.50
CA VAL A 233 16.23 -18.29 18.40
C VAL A 233 16.49 -16.84 18.02
N PRO A 234 16.95 -15.99 18.94
CA PRO A 234 17.08 -14.55 18.74
C PRO A 234 17.80 -14.18 17.45
N GLY A 235 17.19 -13.29 16.68
CA GLY A 235 17.71 -12.80 15.42
C GLY A 235 17.79 -13.80 14.26
N ARG A 236 17.45 -15.07 14.50
CA ARG A 236 17.67 -16.13 13.53
C ARG A 236 16.42 -16.93 13.16
N ARG A 237 15.64 -17.42 14.14
CA ARG A 237 14.51 -18.32 13.85
C ARG A 237 13.34 -18.10 14.81
N LEU A 238 12.12 -18.20 14.26
CA LEU A 238 10.88 -18.29 15.02
C LEU A 238 10.12 -19.55 14.62
N VAL A 239 9.52 -20.20 15.60
CA VAL A 239 8.63 -21.34 15.37
C VAL A 239 7.27 -21.03 15.98
N PHE A 240 6.25 -21.14 15.14
CA PHE A 240 4.86 -20.96 15.53
C PHE A 240 4.15 -22.32 15.51
N GLU A 241 3.33 -22.56 16.52
CA GLU A 241 2.45 -23.73 16.63
C GLU A 241 1.00 -23.30 16.55
N ARG A 242 0.20 -24.05 15.80
CA ARG A 242 -1.23 -23.80 15.68
C ARG A 242 -1.95 -24.09 16.99
N VAL A 243 -2.79 -23.20 17.45
CA VAL A 243 -3.65 -23.36 18.61
C VAL A 243 -4.84 -24.21 18.23
N LYS A 244 -4.82 -25.50 18.55
CA LYS A 244 -5.85 -26.47 18.11
C LYS A 244 -7.27 -26.09 18.55
N ASN A 245 -7.41 -25.58 19.78
CA ASN A 245 -8.69 -25.14 20.36
C ASN A 245 -8.87 -23.61 20.28
N TRP A 246 -8.32 -23.00 19.26
CA TRP A 246 -8.49 -21.58 19.05
C TRP A 246 -9.98 -21.21 18.89
N TRP A 247 -10.41 -20.17 19.60
CA TRP A 247 -11.82 -19.77 19.67
C TRP A 247 -12.39 -19.36 18.30
N GLY A 248 -11.57 -18.76 17.44
CA GLY A 248 -11.97 -18.22 16.14
C GLY A 248 -11.93 -19.21 14.98
N LYS A 249 -11.57 -20.49 15.19
CA LYS A 249 -11.29 -21.47 14.11
C LYS A 249 -12.47 -21.74 13.16
N ASP A 250 -13.69 -21.69 13.67
CA ASP A 250 -14.90 -22.02 12.92
C ASP A 250 -15.64 -20.78 12.38
N LEU A 251 -15.14 -19.57 12.66
CA LEU A 251 -15.71 -18.34 12.14
C LEU A 251 -15.63 -18.30 10.60
N PRO A 252 -16.64 -17.76 9.91
CA PRO A 252 -16.66 -17.66 8.45
C PRO A 252 -15.40 -17.01 7.87
N VAL A 253 -14.87 -15.98 8.51
CA VAL A 253 -13.66 -15.27 8.10
C VAL A 253 -12.37 -16.10 8.18
N ASN A 254 -12.38 -17.20 8.95
CA ASN A 254 -11.21 -18.03 9.24
C ASN A 254 -11.29 -19.43 8.62
N ARG A 255 -12.49 -19.86 8.24
CA ARG A 255 -12.70 -21.20 7.69
C ARG A 255 -11.86 -21.39 6.42
N GLY A 256 -11.12 -22.50 6.36
CA GLY A 256 -10.20 -22.81 5.25
C GLY A 256 -8.83 -22.15 5.32
N LYS A 257 -8.54 -21.38 6.36
CA LYS A 257 -7.26 -20.72 6.61
C LYS A 257 -6.48 -21.39 7.76
N TYR A 258 -5.18 -21.05 7.92
CA TYR A 258 -4.31 -21.51 9.02
C TYR A 258 -4.19 -23.04 9.08
N ASN A 259 -3.81 -23.63 7.94
CA ASN A 259 -3.88 -25.08 7.75
C ASN A 259 -2.66 -25.85 8.28
N PHE A 260 -1.51 -25.20 8.50
CA PHE A 260 -0.29 -25.85 8.99
C PHE A 260 -0.30 -25.95 10.51
N ASP A 261 0.15 -27.10 11.07
CA ASP A 261 0.32 -27.26 12.51
C ASP A 261 1.52 -26.47 13.03
N ARG A 262 2.55 -26.33 12.19
CA ARG A 262 3.80 -25.68 12.54
C ARG A 262 4.28 -24.80 11.40
N VAL A 263 4.65 -23.57 11.72
CA VAL A 263 5.25 -22.61 10.80
C VAL A 263 6.60 -22.22 11.35
N GLU A 264 7.65 -22.49 10.59
CA GLU A 264 9.03 -22.16 10.94
C GLU A 264 9.49 -21.02 10.02
N VAL A 265 10.03 -19.95 10.60
CA VAL A 265 10.55 -18.81 9.85
C VAL A 265 12.03 -18.65 10.17
N GLU A 266 12.87 -18.83 9.16
CA GLU A 266 14.32 -18.61 9.25
C GLU A 266 14.66 -17.23 8.68
N PHE A 267 15.53 -16.48 9.38
CA PHE A 267 15.92 -15.12 9.00
C PHE A 267 17.28 -15.14 8.30
N TYR A 268 17.33 -14.63 7.08
CA TYR A 268 18.54 -14.53 6.27
C TYR A 268 18.92 -13.07 6.09
N ARG A 269 20.20 -12.74 6.38
CA ARG A 269 20.74 -11.38 6.23
C ARG A 269 21.18 -11.07 4.80
N ASP A 270 21.35 -12.12 3.99
CA ASP A 270 21.83 -12.01 2.61
C ASP A 270 20.92 -12.79 1.67
N ASP A 271 20.44 -12.13 0.63
CA ASP A 271 19.50 -12.71 -0.34
C ASP A 271 20.14 -13.80 -1.20
N ILE A 272 21.48 -13.76 -1.44
CA ILE A 272 22.18 -14.79 -2.21
C ILE A 272 22.23 -16.07 -1.38
N VAL A 273 22.59 -15.95 -0.10
CA VAL A 273 22.59 -17.09 0.83
C VAL A 273 21.20 -17.68 0.97
N ALA A 274 20.16 -16.85 1.10
CA ALA A 274 18.77 -17.29 1.15
C ALA A 274 18.38 -18.05 -0.14
N PHE A 275 18.76 -17.55 -1.31
CA PHE A 275 18.44 -18.23 -2.56
C PHE A 275 19.14 -19.60 -2.68
N GLU A 276 20.41 -19.71 -2.27
CA GLU A 276 21.10 -21.01 -2.24
C GLU A 276 20.47 -21.98 -1.23
N ALA A 277 20.06 -21.49 -0.05
CA ALA A 277 19.32 -22.30 0.94
C ALA A 277 17.98 -22.81 0.36
N PHE A 278 17.27 -21.98 -0.42
CA PHE A 278 16.05 -22.40 -1.12
C PHE A 278 16.33 -23.52 -2.11
N LYS A 279 17.39 -23.44 -2.90
CA LYS A 279 17.74 -24.49 -3.89
C LYS A 279 17.93 -25.86 -3.23
N VAL A 280 18.59 -25.90 -2.08
CA VAL A 280 18.84 -27.16 -1.35
C VAL A 280 17.69 -27.60 -0.44
N GLY A 281 16.61 -26.79 -0.32
CA GLY A 281 15.38 -27.21 0.35
C GLY A 281 15.25 -26.84 1.81
N GLU A 282 16.00 -25.87 2.29
CA GLU A 282 15.93 -25.40 3.68
C GLU A 282 14.57 -24.75 4.01
N PHE A 283 13.89 -24.18 3.00
CA PHE A 283 12.55 -23.64 3.16
C PHE A 283 11.70 -23.81 1.90
N ASP A 284 10.40 -23.56 2.01
CA ASP A 284 9.39 -23.99 1.04
C ASP A 284 8.99 -22.96 0.00
N PHE A 285 9.05 -21.66 0.33
CA PHE A 285 8.54 -20.57 -0.50
C PHE A 285 9.58 -19.47 -0.67
N TYR A 286 9.81 -19.04 -1.90
CA TYR A 286 10.68 -17.93 -2.22
C TYR A 286 9.96 -16.94 -3.14
N ILE A 287 9.78 -15.70 -2.67
CA ILE A 287 9.27 -14.60 -3.49
C ILE A 287 10.46 -13.92 -4.15
N GLU A 288 10.57 -14.03 -5.47
CA GLU A 288 11.71 -13.49 -6.21
C GLU A 288 11.45 -12.04 -6.63
N HIS A 289 12.26 -11.14 -6.11
CA HIS A 289 12.17 -9.70 -6.41
C HIS A 289 13.08 -9.27 -7.56
N GLN A 290 14.05 -10.10 -7.95
CA GLN A 290 15.05 -9.79 -8.97
C GLN A 290 14.69 -10.38 -10.32
N ALA A 291 14.45 -9.54 -11.33
CA ALA A 291 14.15 -9.98 -12.68
C ALA A 291 15.24 -10.87 -13.27
N LYS A 292 16.52 -10.53 -13.04
CA LYS A 292 17.66 -11.32 -13.49
C LYS A 292 17.60 -12.75 -12.94
N ASN A 293 17.47 -12.90 -11.63
CA ASN A 293 17.42 -14.23 -11.02
C ASN A 293 16.24 -15.04 -11.55
N TRP A 294 15.05 -14.43 -11.64
CA TRP A 294 13.87 -15.10 -12.18
C TRP A 294 14.09 -15.61 -13.61
N ALA A 295 14.80 -14.84 -14.43
CA ALA A 295 15.07 -15.21 -15.82
C ALA A 295 16.18 -16.26 -15.98
N THR A 296 17.22 -16.26 -15.08
CA THR A 296 18.47 -16.99 -15.37
C THR A 296 18.91 -17.96 -14.28
N ALA A 297 18.31 -17.95 -13.07
CA ALA A 297 18.83 -18.72 -11.94
C ALA A 297 17.95 -19.90 -11.49
N TYR A 298 16.82 -20.13 -12.17
CA TYR A 298 15.86 -21.18 -11.78
C TYR A 298 15.95 -22.45 -12.67
N GLU A 299 17.16 -22.81 -13.11
CA GLU A 299 17.43 -24.04 -13.88
C GLU A 299 18.09 -25.15 -13.04
N PHE A 300 17.94 -25.09 -11.69
CA PHE A 300 18.52 -26.10 -10.81
C PHE A 300 17.67 -27.39 -10.76
N PRO A 301 18.29 -28.54 -10.34
CA PRO A 301 17.68 -29.87 -10.49
C PRO A 301 16.27 -30.03 -9.92
N ALA A 302 15.94 -29.36 -8.81
CA ALA A 302 14.61 -29.47 -8.21
C ALA A 302 13.51 -28.81 -9.07
N VAL A 303 13.83 -27.76 -9.84
CA VAL A 303 12.90 -27.17 -10.81
C VAL A 303 12.73 -28.09 -12.01
N THR A 304 13.84 -28.64 -12.53
CA THR A 304 13.81 -29.54 -13.68
C THR A 304 13.02 -30.83 -13.41
N ARG A 305 13.08 -31.36 -12.18
CA ARG A 305 12.29 -32.53 -11.77
C ARG A 305 10.84 -32.21 -11.42
N GLY A 306 10.46 -30.94 -11.33
CA GLY A 306 9.13 -30.53 -10.89
C GLY A 306 8.91 -30.56 -9.37
N ASP A 307 9.97 -30.73 -8.58
CA ASP A 307 9.92 -30.66 -7.10
C ASP A 307 9.71 -29.21 -6.63
N VAL A 308 10.10 -28.24 -7.46
CA VAL A 308 9.87 -26.81 -7.27
C VAL A 308 9.06 -26.28 -8.44
N ILE A 309 7.96 -25.60 -8.11
CA ILE A 309 7.10 -24.92 -9.09
C ILE A 309 7.51 -23.45 -9.14
N ARG A 310 7.69 -22.91 -10.35
CA ARG A 310 7.76 -21.47 -10.63
C ARG A 310 6.39 -21.00 -11.06
N ALA A 311 5.86 -20.01 -10.38
CA ALA A 311 4.56 -19.44 -10.71
C ALA A 311 4.62 -17.92 -10.78
N GLU A 312 4.02 -17.34 -11.81
CA GLU A 312 3.70 -15.92 -11.91
C GLU A 312 2.23 -15.75 -11.58
N ILE A 313 1.94 -15.26 -10.36
CA ILE A 313 0.60 -15.16 -9.84
C ILE A 313 0.11 -13.72 -10.00
N PRO A 314 -0.83 -13.45 -10.93
CA PRO A 314 -1.37 -12.10 -11.13
C PRO A 314 -2.04 -11.56 -9.88
N HIS A 315 -1.93 -10.24 -9.65
CA HIS A 315 -2.62 -9.55 -8.58
C HIS A 315 -3.11 -8.17 -9.03
N GLN A 316 -4.07 -7.61 -8.29
CA GLN A 316 -4.60 -6.26 -8.48
C GLN A 316 -4.20 -5.32 -7.32
N ILE A 317 -3.14 -5.67 -6.60
CA ILE A 317 -2.58 -4.83 -5.55
C ILE A 317 -1.98 -3.59 -6.23
N PRO A 318 -2.41 -2.36 -5.87
CA PRO A 318 -1.78 -1.15 -6.37
C PRO A 318 -0.28 -1.19 -6.12
N THR A 319 0.51 -1.01 -7.17
CA THR A 319 1.96 -0.93 -6.99
C THR A 319 2.37 0.48 -6.61
N GLN A 320 3.52 0.62 -6.00
CA GLN A 320 4.06 1.94 -5.68
C GLN A 320 4.31 2.74 -6.97
N THR A 321 4.07 4.04 -6.92
CA THR A 321 4.45 4.95 -8.01
C THR A 321 5.97 5.12 -8.00
N GLN A 322 6.68 4.29 -8.74
CA GLN A 322 8.12 4.43 -8.92
C GLN A 322 8.41 5.32 -10.13
N ALA A 323 9.14 6.39 -9.93
CA ALA A 323 9.43 7.36 -10.98
C ALA A 323 10.71 8.19 -10.71
N LEU A 324 11.21 8.83 -11.76
CA LEU A 324 12.13 9.94 -11.61
C LEU A 324 11.30 11.21 -11.37
N PHE A 325 11.40 11.78 -10.17
CA PHE A 325 10.71 12.99 -9.76
C PHE A 325 11.57 14.21 -10.08
N MET A 326 11.04 15.10 -10.90
CA MET A 326 11.68 16.37 -11.25
C MET A 326 11.26 17.45 -10.26
N ASN A 327 12.20 18.05 -9.58
CA ASN A 327 11.92 19.09 -8.57
C ASN A 327 11.54 20.41 -9.26
N SER A 328 10.26 20.68 -9.45
CA SER A 328 9.78 21.91 -10.11
C SER A 328 10.06 23.21 -9.32
N ARG A 329 10.62 23.11 -8.09
CA ARG A 329 11.16 24.29 -7.38
C ARG A 329 12.46 24.80 -8.02
N ARG A 330 13.13 23.96 -8.81
CA ARG A 330 14.31 24.33 -9.60
C ARG A 330 13.86 24.96 -10.92
N ALA A 331 14.38 26.14 -11.25
CA ALA A 331 13.99 26.90 -12.44
C ALA A 331 14.05 26.09 -13.75
N ILE A 332 15.04 25.19 -13.88
CA ILE A 332 15.22 24.33 -15.06
C ILE A 332 14.04 23.37 -15.28
N PHE A 333 13.28 23.00 -14.24
CA PHE A 333 12.12 22.10 -14.34
C PHE A 333 10.78 22.83 -14.21
N ASN A 334 10.76 24.15 -14.16
CA ASN A 334 9.52 24.90 -14.03
C ASN A 334 8.68 24.85 -15.33
N ASP A 335 9.33 24.85 -16.50
CA ASP A 335 8.62 24.74 -17.77
C ASP A 335 8.21 23.28 -18.06
N ARG A 336 6.90 23.07 -18.29
CA ARG A 336 6.32 21.76 -18.63
C ARG A 336 7.00 21.13 -19.86
N ARG A 337 7.36 21.93 -20.87
CA ARG A 337 7.97 21.45 -22.12
C ARG A 337 9.34 20.83 -21.88
N VAL A 338 10.12 21.38 -20.94
CA VAL A 338 11.38 20.77 -20.50
C VAL A 338 11.12 19.40 -19.87
N ARG A 339 10.16 19.30 -18.94
CA ARG A 339 9.84 18.03 -18.29
C ARG A 339 9.34 16.99 -19.29
N GLN A 340 8.53 17.40 -20.26
CA GLN A 340 8.05 16.55 -21.36
C GLN A 340 9.22 16.03 -22.22
N ALA A 341 10.12 16.90 -22.61
CA ALA A 341 11.30 16.54 -23.41
C ALA A 341 12.18 15.51 -22.69
N LEU A 342 12.39 15.68 -21.37
CA LEU A 342 13.14 14.73 -20.55
C LEU A 342 12.47 13.35 -20.51
N GLY A 343 11.15 13.31 -20.44
CA GLY A 343 10.37 12.06 -20.47
C GLY A 343 10.49 11.30 -21.80
N LEU A 344 10.59 12.01 -22.94
CA LEU A 344 10.78 11.41 -24.27
C LEU A 344 12.13 10.69 -24.40
N LEU A 345 13.12 11.07 -23.61
CA LEU A 345 14.49 10.53 -23.68
C LEU A 345 14.74 9.30 -22.80
N PHE A 346 13.73 8.87 -22.03
CA PHE A 346 13.79 7.64 -21.24
C PHE A 346 13.30 6.44 -22.06
N ASP A 347 14.21 5.59 -22.54
CA ASP A 347 13.90 4.36 -23.30
C ASP A 347 13.59 3.21 -22.36
N PHE A 348 12.32 3.08 -21.99
CA PHE A 348 11.86 2.00 -21.13
C PHE A 348 12.00 0.64 -21.83
N GLU A 349 11.66 0.53 -23.10
CA GLU A 349 11.66 -0.74 -23.84
C GLU A 349 13.08 -1.31 -23.94
N TRP A 350 14.08 -0.47 -24.20
CA TRP A 350 15.47 -0.89 -24.16
C TRP A 350 15.89 -1.33 -22.74
N THR A 351 15.56 -0.52 -21.74
CA THR A 351 15.87 -0.81 -20.34
C THR A 351 15.25 -2.13 -19.90
N ASN A 352 13.97 -2.33 -20.22
CA ASN A 352 13.25 -3.55 -19.86
C ASN A 352 13.85 -4.79 -20.54
N ARG A 353 14.15 -4.70 -21.82
CA ARG A 353 14.74 -5.82 -22.58
C ARG A 353 16.18 -6.11 -22.14
N ALA A 354 17.04 -5.09 -22.11
CA ALA A 354 18.47 -5.25 -21.90
C ALA A 354 18.86 -5.52 -20.43
N LEU A 355 18.15 -4.92 -19.47
CA LEU A 355 18.48 -4.98 -18.06
C LEU A 355 17.51 -5.80 -17.21
N PHE A 356 16.26 -5.96 -17.66
CA PHE A 356 15.20 -6.60 -16.88
C PHE A 356 14.59 -7.84 -17.55
N TYR A 357 15.16 -8.31 -18.65
CA TYR A 357 14.72 -9.53 -19.34
C TYR A 357 13.24 -9.50 -19.79
N GLY A 358 12.71 -8.30 -20.08
CA GLY A 358 11.29 -8.12 -20.44
C GLY A 358 10.30 -8.28 -19.30
N ALA A 359 10.76 -8.32 -18.06
CA ALA A 359 9.99 -8.77 -16.89
C ALA A 359 9.06 -7.73 -16.28
N TYR A 360 9.12 -6.48 -16.72
CA TYR A 360 8.31 -5.39 -16.17
C TYR A 360 7.37 -4.77 -17.21
N ARG A 361 6.35 -4.09 -16.73
CA ARG A 361 5.49 -3.20 -17.51
C ARG A 361 5.89 -1.76 -17.24
N ARG A 362 5.78 -0.88 -18.24
CA ARG A 362 5.95 0.55 -18.04
C ARG A 362 4.84 1.07 -17.12
N SER A 363 5.21 1.90 -16.15
CA SER A 363 4.21 2.68 -15.41
C SER A 363 3.69 3.79 -16.34
N GLU A 364 2.37 3.89 -16.46
CA GLU A 364 1.69 4.90 -17.29
C GLU A 364 0.70 5.71 -16.44
N SER A 365 0.89 5.70 -15.12
CA SER A 365 0.02 6.33 -14.12
C SER A 365 0.77 6.53 -12.83
N TYR A 366 0.29 7.44 -11.98
CA TYR A 366 0.69 7.53 -10.57
C TYR A 366 0.03 6.44 -9.71
N TYR A 367 -0.90 5.67 -10.28
CA TYR A 367 -1.62 4.57 -9.61
C TYR A 367 -1.48 3.26 -10.40
N PRO A 368 -0.24 2.79 -10.67
CA PRO A 368 -0.05 1.63 -11.55
C PRO A 368 -0.66 0.36 -10.95
N ASN A 369 -1.12 -0.54 -11.81
CA ASN A 369 -1.79 -1.79 -11.47
C ASN A 369 -3.09 -1.60 -10.68
N SER A 370 -3.81 -0.53 -10.89
CA SER A 370 -5.07 -0.25 -10.19
C SER A 370 -6.12 0.37 -11.10
N GLU A 371 -7.37 0.31 -10.65
CA GLU A 371 -8.52 0.94 -11.31
C GLU A 371 -8.50 2.49 -11.26
N PHE A 372 -7.58 3.06 -10.49
CA PHE A 372 -7.40 4.53 -10.37
C PHE A 372 -6.53 5.13 -11.46
N ALA A 373 -5.91 4.30 -12.30
CA ALA A 373 -5.09 4.79 -13.40
C ALA A 373 -5.96 5.47 -14.47
N ALA A 374 -5.62 6.70 -14.84
CA ALA A 374 -6.20 7.38 -15.99
C ALA A 374 -5.66 6.75 -17.29
N THR A 375 -6.55 6.46 -18.24
CA THR A 375 -6.22 5.88 -19.53
C THR A 375 -7.02 6.55 -20.64
N GLY A 376 -6.54 6.47 -21.88
CA GLY A 376 -7.26 7.00 -23.05
C GLY A 376 -7.73 8.46 -22.87
N LEU A 377 -8.94 8.76 -23.33
CA LEU A 377 -9.62 10.03 -23.10
C LEU A 377 -10.38 10.00 -21.75
N PRO A 378 -10.61 11.17 -21.11
CA PRO A 378 -11.45 11.22 -19.90
C PRO A 378 -12.90 10.88 -20.25
N GLU A 379 -13.50 9.96 -19.50
CA GLU A 379 -14.87 9.50 -19.72
C GLU A 379 -15.67 9.46 -18.39
N GLY A 380 -17.02 9.46 -18.50
CA GLY A 380 -17.91 9.26 -17.36
C GLY A 380 -17.66 10.21 -16.20
N GLY A 381 -17.48 9.68 -14.98
CA GLY A 381 -17.24 10.45 -13.77
C GLY A 381 -15.94 11.24 -13.79
N GLU A 382 -14.88 10.71 -14.42
CA GLU A 382 -13.61 11.42 -14.61
C GLU A 382 -13.79 12.68 -15.45
N TRP A 383 -14.51 12.57 -16.57
CA TRP A 383 -14.83 13.72 -17.41
C TRP A 383 -15.65 14.76 -16.65
N LEU A 384 -16.64 14.34 -15.86
CA LEU A 384 -17.44 15.25 -15.02
C LEU A 384 -16.56 15.99 -14.00
N ALA A 385 -15.66 15.30 -13.32
CA ALA A 385 -14.74 15.90 -12.35
C ALA A 385 -13.81 16.94 -13.00
N LEU A 386 -13.34 16.69 -14.23
CA LEU A 386 -12.45 17.59 -14.98
C LEU A 386 -13.20 18.75 -15.64
N SER A 387 -14.43 18.54 -16.11
CA SER A 387 -15.20 19.51 -16.89
C SER A 387 -15.47 20.81 -16.14
N ALA A 388 -15.57 20.76 -14.80
CA ALA A 388 -15.70 21.93 -13.93
C ALA A 388 -14.47 22.87 -13.98
N TYR A 389 -13.35 22.40 -14.51
CA TYR A 389 -12.08 23.12 -14.57
C TYR A 389 -11.59 23.37 -16.01
N ARG A 390 -12.49 23.24 -17.00
CA ARG A 390 -12.14 23.29 -18.43
C ARG A 390 -11.37 24.55 -18.82
N ASP A 391 -11.72 25.69 -18.23
CA ASP A 391 -11.05 26.97 -18.51
C ASP A 391 -9.67 27.10 -17.84
N ARG A 392 -9.33 26.20 -16.93
CA ARG A 392 -8.07 26.19 -16.17
C ARG A 392 -7.14 25.05 -16.57
N LEU A 393 -7.59 24.17 -17.45
CA LEU A 393 -6.86 23.01 -17.94
C LEU A 393 -6.59 23.12 -19.45
N PRO A 394 -5.50 22.53 -19.97
CA PRO A 394 -5.23 22.47 -21.40
C PRO A 394 -6.37 21.79 -22.17
N ALA A 395 -6.77 22.33 -23.31
CA ALA A 395 -7.83 21.74 -24.12
C ALA A 395 -7.49 20.32 -24.60
N GLU A 396 -6.22 20.07 -24.86
CA GLU A 396 -5.68 18.80 -25.31
C GLU A 396 -5.92 17.68 -24.29
N LEU A 397 -5.96 18.01 -22.99
CA LEU A 397 -6.27 17.05 -21.92
C LEU A 397 -7.63 16.34 -22.14
N PHE A 398 -8.57 17.02 -22.81
CA PHE A 398 -9.91 16.51 -23.09
C PHE A 398 -10.04 15.83 -24.46
N SER A 399 -9.14 16.12 -25.39
CA SER A 399 -9.25 15.72 -26.81
C SER A 399 -8.14 14.77 -27.25
N GLU A 400 -7.07 14.64 -26.47
CA GLU A 400 -5.94 13.76 -26.79
C GLU A 400 -5.76 12.69 -25.71
N PRO A 401 -5.50 11.43 -26.10
CA PRO A 401 -5.21 10.38 -25.14
C PRO A 401 -3.85 10.63 -24.47
N ILE A 402 -3.69 10.12 -23.25
CA ILE A 402 -2.36 10.09 -22.60
C ILE A 402 -1.51 9.05 -23.32
N GLU A 403 -0.44 9.49 -23.94
CA GLU A 403 0.50 8.60 -24.63
C GLU A 403 1.90 8.72 -24.02
N PHE A 404 2.52 7.59 -23.82
CA PHE A 404 3.92 7.50 -23.41
C PHE A 404 4.80 7.11 -24.59
N PRO A 405 6.01 7.68 -24.70
CA PRO A 405 6.92 7.33 -25.78
C PRO A 405 7.21 5.83 -25.75
N ARG A 406 7.01 5.18 -26.88
CA ARG A 406 7.32 3.77 -27.08
C ARG A 406 8.43 3.66 -28.12
N THR A 407 9.36 2.76 -27.88
CA THR A 407 10.45 2.46 -28.79
C THR A 407 10.42 0.98 -29.17
N ALA A 408 11.20 0.61 -30.21
CA ALA A 408 11.43 -0.80 -30.51
C ALA A 408 12.45 -1.46 -29.56
N GLY A 409 12.91 -0.74 -28.52
CA GLY A 409 13.92 -1.17 -27.58
C GLY A 409 15.33 -1.27 -28.17
N HIS A 410 15.62 -0.55 -29.23
CA HIS A 410 16.93 -0.46 -29.87
C HIS A 410 17.57 0.93 -29.73
N GLY A 411 17.07 1.72 -28.82
CA GLY A 411 17.48 3.13 -28.58
C GLY A 411 16.40 4.12 -29.04
N ILE A 412 16.58 5.37 -28.64
CA ILE A 412 15.63 6.46 -28.95
C ILE A 412 15.66 6.77 -30.46
N PRO A 413 14.50 6.73 -31.15
CA PRO A 413 14.41 7.07 -32.57
C PRO A 413 14.80 8.53 -32.85
N ARG A 414 15.36 8.80 -34.03
CA ARG A 414 15.71 10.19 -34.46
C ARG A 414 14.52 11.14 -34.43
N LYS A 415 13.32 10.67 -34.73
CA LYS A 415 12.07 11.46 -34.64
C LYS A 415 11.84 11.95 -33.21
N THR A 416 11.96 11.07 -32.23
CA THR A 416 11.78 11.39 -30.80
C THR A 416 12.86 12.36 -30.29
N LEU A 417 14.13 12.17 -30.71
CA LEU A 417 15.21 13.13 -30.38
C LEU A 417 14.89 14.53 -30.92
N ARG A 418 14.40 14.62 -32.17
CA ARG A 418 14.01 15.89 -32.80
C ARG A 418 12.86 16.54 -32.04
N GLN A 419 11.82 15.78 -31.70
CA GLN A 419 10.69 16.27 -30.89
C GLN A 419 11.14 16.81 -29.54
N ALA A 420 12.06 16.11 -28.85
CA ALA A 420 12.63 16.61 -27.59
C ALA A 420 13.37 17.93 -27.77
N LEU A 421 14.18 18.05 -28.84
CA LEU A 421 14.90 19.31 -29.15
C LEU A 421 13.95 20.45 -29.52
N GLU A 422 12.84 20.18 -30.21
CA GLU A 422 11.80 21.18 -30.53
C GLU A 422 11.15 21.70 -29.26
N LEU A 423 10.74 20.83 -28.33
CA LEU A 423 10.18 21.22 -27.03
C LEU A 423 11.17 22.07 -26.21
N LEU A 424 12.46 21.68 -26.19
CA LEU A 424 13.51 22.42 -25.49
C LEU A 424 13.75 23.79 -26.13
N ARG A 425 13.80 23.86 -27.46
CA ARG A 425 13.90 25.13 -28.19
C ARG A 425 12.74 26.07 -27.88
N ASP A 426 11.52 25.56 -27.90
CA ASP A 426 10.29 26.31 -27.60
C ASP A 426 10.24 26.75 -26.12
N ALA A 427 10.90 26.03 -25.23
CA ALA A 427 11.15 26.41 -23.84
C ALA A 427 12.32 27.37 -23.65
N GLY A 428 12.97 27.83 -24.76
CA GLY A 428 14.04 28.83 -24.73
C GLY A 428 15.47 28.29 -24.64
N TRP A 429 15.65 26.96 -24.80
CA TRP A 429 16.96 26.30 -24.83
C TRP A 429 17.46 26.10 -26.25
N LYS A 430 18.67 26.58 -26.56
CA LYS A 430 19.28 26.43 -27.90
C LYS A 430 20.46 25.49 -27.85
N LEU A 431 20.52 24.57 -28.81
CA LEU A 431 21.68 23.68 -28.98
C LEU A 431 22.85 24.50 -29.57
N THR A 432 23.99 24.44 -28.89
CA THR A 432 25.25 25.05 -29.28
C THR A 432 26.34 23.99 -29.37
N GLU A 433 27.55 24.33 -29.82
CA GLU A 433 28.70 23.42 -29.80
C GLU A 433 29.04 22.89 -28.38
N SER A 434 28.73 23.69 -27.34
CA SER A 434 28.96 23.35 -25.92
C SER A 434 27.71 22.81 -25.21
N GLY A 435 26.68 22.28 -25.94
CA GLY A 435 25.45 21.73 -25.41
C GLY A 435 24.28 22.72 -25.42
N LEU A 436 23.20 22.39 -24.72
CA LEU A 436 22.02 23.23 -24.62
C LEU A 436 22.24 24.42 -23.69
N ARG A 437 21.93 25.63 -24.19
CA ARG A 437 22.06 26.89 -23.45
C ARG A 437 20.75 27.68 -23.45
N ASN A 438 20.44 28.35 -22.35
CA ASN A 438 19.36 29.33 -22.29
C ASN A 438 19.81 30.71 -22.83
N LYS A 439 18.92 31.70 -22.82
CA LYS A 439 19.24 33.07 -23.27
C LYS A 439 20.38 33.74 -22.46
N GLY A 440 20.56 33.33 -21.21
CA GLY A 440 21.62 33.79 -20.33
C GLY A 440 22.98 33.08 -20.52
N GLY A 441 23.04 32.09 -21.44
CA GLY A 441 24.25 31.30 -21.68
C GLY A 441 24.43 30.13 -20.69
N GLU A 442 23.49 29.91 -19.77
CA GLU A 442 23.59 28.84 -18.77
C GLU A 442 23.28 27.48 -19.41
N ALA A 443 24.04 26.45 -19.03
CA ALA A 443 23.85 25.08 -19.51
C ALA A 443 22.61 24.43 -18.91
N LEU A 444 21.90 23.62 -19.72
CA LEU A 444 20.89 22.70 -19.19
C LEU A 444 21.62 21.51 -18.53
N ARG A 445 21.85 21.64 -17.25
CA ARG A 445 22.51 20.61 -16.45
C ARG A 445 21.80 20.39 -15.13
N PHE A 446 21.83 19.15 -14.64
CA PHE A 446 21.22 18.77 -13.36
C PHE A 446 21.83 17.49 -12.80
N GLU A 447 21.60 17.26 -11.52
CA GLU A 447 21.99 16.07 -10.79
C GLU A 447 20.80 15.13 -10.63
N ILE A 448 21.02 13.83 -10.84
CA ILE A 448 20.09 12.75 -10.44
C ILE A 448 20.64 12.13 -9.16
N LEU A 449 20.02 12.46 -8.03
CA LEU A 449 20.44 12.00 -6.72
C LEU A 449 19.94 10.58 -6.44
N LEU A 450 20.83 9.70 -6.03
CA LEU A 450 20.57 8.28 -5.78
C LEU A 450 21.05 7.87 -4.38
N VAL A 451 20.39 6.86 -3.81
CA VAL A 451 20.80 6.21 -2.55
C VAL A 451 21.31 4.78 -2.78
N ASN A 452 20.93 4.18 -3.91
CA ASN A 452 21.28 2.79 -4.23
C ASN A 452 22.19 2.74 -5.47
N PRO A 453 23.46 2.30 -5.34
CA PRO A 453 24.41 2.24 -6.46
C PRO A 453 23.95 1.36 -7.63
N ARG A 454 23.09 0.35 -7.34
CA ARG A 454 22.54 -0.53 -8.39
C ARG A 454 21.70 0.25 -9.41
N LEU A 455 21.14 1.40 -9.04
CA LEU A 455 20.33 2.25 -9.93
C LEU A 455 21.19 3.01 -10.95
N GLU A 456 22.46 3.24 -10.69
CA GLU A 456 23.38 3.90 -11.64
C GLU A 456 23.42 3.13 -12.98
N ARG A 457 23.57 1.79 -12.93
CA ARG A 457 23.56 0.95 -14.13
C ARG A 457 22.28 1.11 -14.95
N ILE A 458 21.15 1.37 -14.28
CA ILE A 458 19.86 1.52 -14.94
C ILE A 458 19.71 2.91 -15.54
N LEU A 459 20.24 3.94 -14.89
CA LEU A 459 20.09 5.34 -15.31
C LEU A 459 21.22 5.84 -16.21
N GLN A 460 22.35 5.15 -16.27
CA GLN A 460 23.46 5.52 -17.15
C GLN A 460 23.05 5.61 -18.63
N PRO A 461 22.25 4.66 -19.20
CA PRO A 461 21.74 4.78 -20.57
C PRO A 461 20.83 6.00 -20.76
N TYR A 462 20.05 6.37 -19.75
CA TYR A 462 19.24 7.57 -19.78
C TYR A 462 20.09 8.83 -19.80
N ALA A 463 21.12 8.92 -18.95
CA ALA A 463 22.08 10.03 -18.97
C ALA A 463 22.80 10.15 -20.34
N GLN A 464 23.14 9.03 -20.98
CA GLN A 464 23.69 9.01 -22.33
C GLN A 464 22.70 9.54 -23.38
N ASN A 465 21.41 9.18 -23.28
CA ASN A 465 20.39 9.71 -24.19
C ASN A 465 20.21 11.23 -24.02
N LEU A 466 20.28 11.75 -22.78
CA LEU A 466 20.25 13.18 -22.49
C LEU A 466 21.46 13.90 -23.10
N ALA A 467 22.66 13.32 -23.00
CA ALA A 467 23.88 13.87 -23.59
C ALA A 467 23.80 13.98 -25.12
N ARG A 468 23.10 13.08 -25.81
CA ARG A 468 22.89 13.13 -27.28
C ARG A 468 22.13 14.37 -27.76
N VAL A 469 21.36 15.00 -26.88
CA VAL A 469 20.66 16.27 -27.17
C VAL A 469 21.30 17.46 -26.46
N GLY A 470 22.51 17.31 -25.88
CA GLY A 470 23.28 18.39 -25.28
C GLY A 470 22.89 18.73 -23.83
N ILE A 471 22.22 17.81 -23.12
CA ILE A 471 21.88 17.93 -21.68
C ILE A 471 22.94 17.24 -20.84
N GLU A 472 23.42 17.92 -19.80
CA GLU A 472 24.37 17.38 -18.84
C GLU A 472 23.64 16.83 -17.60
N ALA A 473 23.44 15.50 -17.54
CA ALA A 473 22.84 14.84 -16.39
C ALA A 473 23.88 14.02 -15.61
N ASN A 474 24.12 14.40 -14.35
CA ASN A 474 25.11 13.77 -13.49
C ASN A 474 24.44 12.82 -12.49
N LEU A 475 24.78 11.53 -12.52
CA LEU A 475 24.35 10.57 -11.51
C LEU A 475 25.20 10.75 -10.25
N ARG A 476 24.56 10.92 -9.10
CA ARG A 476 25.25 11.05 -7.81
C ARG A 476 24.64 10.14 -6.75
N THR A 477 25.36 9.11 -6.39
CA THR A 477 25.00 8.23 -5.29
C THR A 477 25.62 8.74 -4.00
N VAL A 478 24.81 8.81 -2.95
CA VAL A 478 25.20 9.23 -1.60
C VAL A 478 24.74 8.20 -0.58
N ASP A 479 25.27 8.24 0.65
CA ASP A 479 24.80 7.39 1.74
C ASP A 479 23.36 7.72 2.18
N ALA A 480 22.72 6.80 2.91
CA ALA A 480 21.33 6.93 3.30
C ALA A 480 21.04 8.16 4.19
N SER A 481 21.97 8.56 5.04
CA SER A 481 21.82 9.71 5.93
C SER A 481 21.87 11.02 5.13
N GLN A 482 22.85 11.16 4.23
CA GLN A 482 22.98 12.31 3.34
C GLN A 482 21.79 12.39 2.38
N TYR A 483 21.36 11.24 1.81
CA TYR A 483 20.17 11.18 0.96
C TYR A 483 18.94 11.69 1.70
N LYS A 484 18.69 11.17 2.92
CA LYS A 484 17.56 11.58 3.75
C LYS A 484 17.58 13.06 4.10
N GLN A 485 18.75 13.60 4.47
CA GLN A 485 18.92 15.01 4.77
C GLN A 485 18.59 15.90 3.56
N ARG A 486 19.12 15.57 2.39
CA ARG A 486 18.85 16.29 1.15
C ARG A 486 17.39 16.20 0.74
N LEU A 487 16.80 15.00 0.85
CA LEU A 487 15.38 14.77 0.56
C LEU A 487 14.48 15.64 1.45
N ASP A 488 14.75 15.69 2.76
CA ASP A 488 13.96 16.46 3.74
C ASP A 488 13.98 17.97 3.49
N HIS A 489 15.04 18.48 2.86
CA HIS A 489 15.19 19.89 2.51
C HIS A 489 14.89 20.21 1.04
N TYR A 490 14.43 19.19 0.26
CA TYR A 490 14.25 19.30 -1.19
C TYR A 490 15.51 19.79 -1.94
N ASP A 491 16.69 19.45 -1.40
CA ASP A 491 17.98 19.82 -1.99
C ASP A 491 18.43 18.77 -3.01
N TYR A 492 17.74 18.73 -4.12
CA TYR A 492 18.02 17.89 -5.28
C TYR A 492 17.38 18.50 -6.53
N ASP A 493 17.87 18.10 -7.69
CA ASP A 493 17.28 18.47 -8.98
C ASP A 493 16.30 17.38 -9.40
N MET A 494 16.74 16.13 -9.49
CA MET A 494 15.93 14.95 -9.82
C MET A 494 16.26 13.80 -8.88
N ILE A 495 15.26 13.02 -8.48
CA ILE A 495 15.43 11.81 -7.65
C ILE A 495 14.67 10.63 -8.23
N LEU A 496 15.20 9.41 -8.07
CA LEU A 496 14.44 8.19 -8.27
C LEU A 496 13.91 7.72 -6.91
N THR A 497 12.60 7.73 -6.74
CA THR A 497 11.96 7.31 -5.49
C THR A 497 10.57 6.72 -5.74
N THR A 498 9.89 6.35 -4.67
CA THR A 498 8.55 5.75 -4.71
C THR A 498 7.57 6.49 -3.83
N LEU A 499 6.30 6.55 -4.29
CA LEU A 499 5.15 6.91 -3.45
C LEU A 499 4.31 5.65 -3.23
N ALA A 500 4.00 5.34 -1.98
CA ALA A 500 3.14 4.22 -1.65
C ALA A 500 1.71 4.51 -2.11
N GLN A 501 1.07 3.52 -2.72
CA GLN A 501 -0.34 3.59 -3.10
C GLN A 501 -1.16 2.56 -2.33
N SER A 502 -2.43 2.84 -2.14
CA SER A 502 -3.35 2.01 -1.37
C SER A 502 -4.53 1.53 -2.22
N LEU A 503 -5.27 0.54 -1.70
CA LEU A 503 -6.54 0.09 -2.29
C LEU A 503 -7.67 1.14 -2.16
N SER A 504 -7.46 2.19 -1.38
CA SER A 504 -8.39 3.30 -1.20
C SER A 504 -7.61 4.61 -1.03
N PRO A 505 -7.20 5.27 -2.13
CA PRO A 505 -6.51 6.56 -2.09
C PRO A 505 -7.27 7.61 -1.29
N GLY A 506 -6.57 8.34 -0.42
CA GLY A 506 -7.19 9.31 0.49
C GLY A 506 -6.23 10.36 1.01
N GLN A 507 -6.10 10.46 2.34
CA GLN A 507 -5.31 11.50 3.00
C GLN A 507 -3.82 11.52 2.61
N GLU A 508 -3.24 10.38 2.23
CA GLU A 508 -1.86 10.30 1.76
C GLU A 508 -1.64 11.06 0.46
N GLN A 509 -2.65 11.14 -0.41
CA GLN A 509 -2.57 11.88 -1.67
C GLN A 509 -2.41 13.38 -1.43
N TRP A 510 -3.00 13.90 -0.35
CA TRP A 510 -2.79 15.28 0.10
C TRP A 510 -1.31 15.55 0.41
N LEU A 511 -0.66 14.60 1.11
CA LEU A 511 0.77 14.74 1.45
C LEU A 511 1.68 14.71 0.21
N TYR A 512 1.22 14.05 -0.86
CA TYR A 512 2.01 13.89 -2.08
C TYR A 512 1.86 15.05 -3.07
N PHE A 513 0.65 15.64 -3.18
CA PHE A 513 0.32 16.49 -4.32
C PHE A 513 -0.30 17.84 -3.97
N HIS A 514 -0.75 18.09 -2.73
CA HIS A 514 -1.37 19.36 -2.36
C HIS A 514 -0.34 20.50 -2.27
N SER A 515 -0.71 21.70 -2.76
CA SER A 515 0.15 22.89 -2.78
C SER A 515 0.69 23.29 -1.40
N SER A 516 -0.09 23.09 -0.32
CA SER A 516 0.37 23.37 1.05
C SER A 516 1.55 22.50 1.48
N GLN A 517 1.84 21.41 0.78
CA GLN A 517 2.93 20.48 1.09
C GLN A 517 4.25 20.80 0.36
N VAL A 518 4.23 21.77 -0.54
CA VAL A 518 5.40 22.11 -1.40
C VAL A 518 6.64 22.40 -0.56
N ASN A 519 6.52 23.15 0.53
CA ASN A 519 7.68 23.58 1.35
C ASN A 519 7.70 22.95 2.75
N VAL A 520 6.92 21.89 2.99
CA VAL A 520 6.93 21.19 4.28
C VAL A 520 8.19 20.35 4.42
N LYS A 521 9.09 20.72 5.31
CA LYS A 521 10.34 19.98 5.59
C LYS A 521 10.04 18.53 5.94
N GLY A 522 10.71 17.59 5.26
CA GLY A 522 10.45 16.15 5.41
C GLY A 522 9.14 15.68 4.80
N GLY A 523 8.44 16.54 4.05
CA GLY A 523 7.23 16.21 3.31
C GLY A 523 7.49 15.30 2.11
N ARG A 524 6.42 14.87 1.46
CA ARG A 524 6.47 13.90 0.34
C ARG A 524 6.04 14.48 -1.00
N ASN A 525 5.82 15.78 -1.10
CA ASN A 525 5.58 16.43 -2.37
C ASN A 525 6.92 16.61 -3.13
N TYR A 526 7.48 15.47 -3.57
CA TYR A 526 8.83 15.42 -4.13
C TYR A 526 8.99 16.25 -5.41
N ALA A 527 7.97 16.27 -6.25
CA ALA A 527 8.02 17.03 -7.51
C ALA A 527 7.76 18.53 -7.35
N GLY A 528 7.31 19.00 -6.17
CA GLY A 528 6.93 20.40 -5.99
C GLY A 528 5.60 20.74 -6.67
N VAL A 529 4.64 19.81 -6.68
CA VAL A 529 3.32 20.03 -7.28
C VAL A 529 2.62 21.18 -6.55
N ALA A 530 2.25 22.21 -7.32
CA ALA A 530 1.46 23.36 -6.86
C ALA A 530 0.43 23.69 -7.94
N ASN A 531 -0.72 23.02 -7.91
CA ASN A 531 -1.76 23.17 -8.88
C ASN A 531 -3.12 23.31 -8.19
N PRO A 532 -3.78 24.48 -8.30
CA PRO A 532 -5.05 24.71 -7.61
C PRO A 532 -6.18 23.74 -8.00
N VAL A 533 -6.18 23.21 -9.23
CA VAL A 533 -7.17 22.21 -9.65
C VAL A 533 -6.94 20.88 -8.95
N ILE A 534 -5.67 20.48 -8.77
CA ILE A 534 -5.33 19.29 -7.97
C ILE A 534 -5.75 19.50 -6.52
N ASP A 535 -5.54 20.68 -5.93
CA ASP A 535 -5.92 20.99 -4.56
C ASP A 535 -7.44 20.85 -4.35
N ASP A 536 -8.22 21.37 -5.29
CA ASP A 536 -9.69 21.25 -5.28
C ASP A 536 -10.12 19.77 -5.40
N LEU A 537 -9.53 19.01 -6.32
CA LEU A 537 -9.83 17.59 -6.52
C LEU A 537 -9.39 16.73 -5.31
N LEU A 538 -8.28 17.05 -4.65
CA LEU A 538 -7.87 16.39 -3.40
C LEU A 538 -8.88 16.64 -2.28
N SER A 539 -9.44 17.85 -2.22
CA SER A 539 -10.51 18.17 -1.26
C SER A 539 -11.77 17.36 -1.55
N GLN A 540 -12.14 17.19 -2.83
CA GLN A 540 -13.26 16.35 -3.26
C GLN A 540 -12.97 14.87 -2.92
N LEU A 541 -11.76 14.36 -3.19
CA LEU A 541 -11.36 12.98 -2.88
C LEU A 541 -11.57 12.62 -1.40
N LEU A 542 -11.34 13.56 -0.49
CA LEU A 542 -11.57 13.35 0.94
C LEU A 542 -13.06 13.36 1.34
N ALA A 543 -13.95 13.81 0.44
CA ALA A 543 -15.38 13.96 0.67
C ALA A 543 -16.25 12.98 -0.14
N VAL A 544 -15.64 12.11 -0.97
CA VAL A 544 -16.37 11.13 -1.81
C VAL A 544 -17.21 10.18 -0.98
N LYS A 545 -18.36 9.79 -1.52
CA LYS A 545 -19.34 8.92 -0.85
C LYS A 545 -19.48 7.55 -1.52
N SER A 546 -18.88 7.37 -2.69
CA SER A 546 -18.91 6.10 -3.42
C SER A 546 -17.55 5.74 -3.99
N ARG A 547 -17.36 4.45 -4.30
CA ARG A 547 -16.15 3.96 -4.97
C ARG A 547 -16.01 4.56 -6.36
N ASP A 548 -17.10 4.70 -7.11
CA ASP A 548 -17.10 5.27 -8.44
C ASP A 548 -16.66 6.74 -8.43
N GLU A 549 -17.12 7.53 -7.44
CA GLU A 549 -16.65 8.90 -7.25
C GLU A 549 -15.15 8.92 -6.89
N GLN A 550 -14.69 8.01 -6.02
CA GLN A 550 -13.29 7.92 -5.65
C GLN A 550 -12.42 7.61 -6.88
N ILE A 551 -12.83 6.65 -7.70
CA ILE A 551 -12.14 6.30 -8.96
C ILE A 551 -12.12 7.52 -9.90
N ALA A 552 -13.26 8.16 -10.10
CA ALA A 552 -13.41 9.29 -10.99
C ALA A 552 -12.49 10.47 -10.62
N VAL A 553 -12.54 10.89 -9.36
CA VAL A 553 -11.72 12.00 -8.84
C VAL A 553 -10.23 11.64 -8.85
N THR A 554 -9.88 10.40 -8.50
CA THR A 554 -8.47 9.96 -8.50
C THR A 554 -7.91 9.91 -9.93
N ARG A 555 -8.68 9.42 -10.91
CA ARG A 555 -8.30 9.46 -12.33
C ARG A 555 -8.12 10.88 -12.83
N ALA A 556 -8.99 11.80 -12.43
CA ALA A 556 -8.85 13.22 -12.78
C ALA A 556 -7.53 13.82 -12.23
N ILE A 557 -7.17 13.51 -10.98
CA ILE A 557 -5.89 13.91 -10.39
C ILE A 557 -4.74 13.29 -11.18
N ASP A 558 -4.78 11.98 -11.44
CA ASP A 558 -3.75 11.25 -12.19
C ASP A 558 -3.52 11.87 -13.57
N ARG A 559 -4.59 12.13 -14.32
CA ARG A 559 -4.53 12.75 -15.64
C ARG A 559 -3.86 14.11 -15.61
N ILE A 560 -4.20 14.97 -14.65
CA ILE A 560 -3.58 16.30 -14.53
C ILE A 560 -2.09 16.17 -14.18
N LEU A 561 -1.73 15.24 -13.28
CA LEU A 561 -0.34 14.99 -12.93
C LEU A 561 0.48 14.51 -14.14
N LEU A 562 -0.06 13.58 -14.92
CA LEU A 562 0.56 13.05 -16.14
C LEU A 562 0.72 14.12 -17.22
N TRP A 563 -0.30 14.91 -17.48
CA TRP A 563 -0.25 16.02 -18.45
C TRP A 563 0.76 17.11 -18.07
N ASN A 564 1.01 17.29 -16.79
CA ASN A 564 2.04 18.23 -16.31
C ASN A 564 3.46 17.66 -16.32
N HIS A 565 3.65 16.38 -16.61
CA HIS A 565 4.95 15.71 -16.68
C HIS A 565 5.85 15.95 -15.46
N TYR A 566 5.27 15.94 -14.24
CA TYR A 566 6.05 16.13 -13.01
C TYR A 566 7.04 14.99 -12.73
N THR A 567 6.81 13.83 -13.34
CA THR A 567 7.67 12.65 -13.20
C THR A 567 7.93 12.00 -14.56
N ILE A 568 8.99 11.20 -14.60
CA ILE A 568 9.19 10.20 -15.65
C ILE A 568 8.82 8.86 -15.02
N PRO A 569 7.63 8.31 -15.33
CA PRO A 569 7.21 7.03 -14.78
C PRO A 569 8.16 5.92 -15.21
N ASN A 570 8.49 5.04 -14.28
CA ASN A 570 9.44 3.96 -14.54
C ASN A 570 8.71 2.65 -14.91
N TRP A 571 8.66 1.68 -14.01
CA TRP A 571 8.11 0.34 -14.27
C TRP A 571 7.48 -0.26 -13.02
N TYR A 572 6.63 -1.26 -13.24
CA TYR A 572 6.03 -2.05 -12.19
C TYR A 572 5.89 -3.51 -12.63
N ILE A 573 5.51 -4.37 -11.68
CA ILE A 573 5.15 -5.76 -11.90
C ILE A 573 3.76 -6.02 -11.34
N GLY A 574 2.86 -6.61 -12.13
CA GLY A 574 1.47 -6.91 -11.76
C GLY A 574 1.25 -8.37 -11.36
N HIS A 575 2.30 -9.08 -10.96
CA HIS A 575 2.23 -10.48 -10.51
C HIS A 575 3.31 -10.75 -9.46
N HIS A 576 3.04 -11.72 -8.59
CA HIS A 576 4.06 -12.28 -7.71
C HIS A 576 4.89 -13.31 -8.48
N ARG A 577 6.22 -13.24 -8.39
CA ARG A 577 7.12 -14.31 -8.84
C ARG A 577 7.36 -15.22 -7.65
N LEU A 578 6.65 -16.34 -7.61
CA LEU A 578 6.71 -17.29 -6.52
C LEU A 578 7.35 -18.61 -6.97
N ALA A 579 8.41 -19.01 -6.29
CA ALA A 579 8.92 -20.36 -6.36
C ALA A 579 8.57 -21.11 -5.09
N TYR A 580 8.02 -22.34 -5.20
CA TYR A 580 7.60 -23.09 -4.03
C TYR A 580 7.73 -24.59 -4.24
N ARG A 581 7.90 -25.35 -3.14
CA ARG A 581 7.96 -26.82 -3.17
C ARG A 581 6.62 -27.40 -3.62
N ASN A 582 6.64 -28.37 -4.53
CA ASN A 582 5.44 -28.99 -5.12
C ASN A 582 4.69 -29.93 -4.14
N ARG A 583 4.72 -29.62 -2.86
CA ARG A 583 3.98 -30.34 -1.80
C ARG A 583 2.78 -29.54 -1.26
N PHE A 584 2.53 -28.37 -1.80
CA PHE A 584 1.44 -27.48 -1.37
C PHE A 584 0.34 -27.40 -2.42
N ALA A 585 -0.88 -27.16 -1.93
CA ALA A 585 -2.06 -26.89 -2.74
C ALA A 585 -2.80 -25.66 -2.21
N TYR A 586 -3.58 -25.04 -3.09
CA TYR A 586 -4.48 -23.93 -2.81
C TYR A 586 -5.66 -23.98 -3.78
N LYS A 587 -6.78 -23.34 -3.44
CA LYS A 587 -7.96 -23.29 -4.31
C LYS A 587 -7.75 -22.29 -5.45
N THR A 588 -7.50 -21.04 -5.08
CA THR A 588 -7.20 -19.93 -6.00
C THR A 588 -6.49 -18.83 -5.24
N THR A 589 -5.88 -17.90 -5.94
CA THR A 589 -5.28 -16.70 -5.35
C THR A 589 -6.23 -15.53 -5.51
N PRO A 590 -6.57 -14.83 -4.43
CA PRO A 590 -7.44 -13.67 -4.52
C PRO A 590 -6.67 -12.47 -5.10
N PRO A 591 -7.37 -11.45 -5.65
CA PRO A 591 -6.72 -10.35 -6.37
C PRO A 591 -5.85 -9.43 -5.50
N TYR A 592 -6.12 -9.33 -4.20
CA TYR A 592 -5.45 -8.36 -3.32
C TYR A 592 -4.50 -8.96 -2.29
N THR A 593 -4.26 -10.28 -2.32
CA THR A 593 -3.26 -10.96 -1.48
C THR A 593 -2.77 -12.22 -2.15
N LEU A 594 -1.58 -12.71 -1.79
CA LEU A 594 -1.09 -14.01 -2.24
C LEU A 594 -1.85 -15.18 -1.60
N GLY A 595 -2.57 -14.93 -0.51
CA GLY A 595 -3.48 -15.90 0.12
C GLY A 595 -2.79 -17.11 0.76
N LEU A 596 -1.49 -17.03 1.12
CA LEU A 596 -0.74 -18.16 1.69
C LEU A 596 -1.35 -18.73 2.98
N ARG A 597 -2.16 -17.98 3.69
CA ARG A 597 -2.92 -18.45 4.87
C ARG A 597 -3.88 -19.58 4.56
N ALA A 598 -4.37 -19.67 3.31
CA ALA A 598 -5.33 -20.68 2.86
C ALA A 598 -4.67 -21.87 2.17
N TRP A 599 -3.35 -21.90 2.04
CA TRP A 599 -2.62 -23.01 1.46
C TRP A 599 -2.55 -24.19 2.44
N TRP A 600 -2.43 -25.43 1.91
CA TRP A 600 -2.33 -26.66 2.70
C TRP A 600 -1.35 -27.65 2.08
N LEU A 601 -0.97 -28.68 2.81
CA LEU A 601 -0.13 -29.76 2.32
C LEU A 601 -0.95 -30.79 1.53
N LYS A 602 -0.49 -31.13 0.32
CA LYS A 602 -1.01 -32.26 -0.47
C LYS A 602 -0.85 -33.58 0.29
N GLY A 603 -1.75 -34.50 0.05
CA GLY A 603 -1.69 -35.84 0.65
C GLY A 603 -2.31 -36.00 2.04
N LEU A 604 -2.57 -34.90 2.74
CA LEU A 604 -3.33 -34.96 4.01
C LEU A 604 -4.84 -35.20 3.77
N GLU A 605 -5.32 -34.98 2.54
CA GLU A 605 -6.69 -35.20 2.12
C GLU A 605 -7.15 -36.67 2.19
N LYS A 606 -6.17 -37.61 2.19
CA LYS A 606 -6.43 -39.08 2.24
C LYS A 606 -6.46 -39.62 3.66
N ALA A 607 -6.12 -38.82 4.67
CA ALA A 607 -6.00 -39.26 6.06
C ALA A 607 -7.16 -38.79 6.97
N GLN A 608 -8.11 -38.10 6.42
CA GLN A 608 -9.39 -37.67 7.06
C GLN A 608 -10.57 -38.39 6.37
#